data_46a7be4db70ac95ed0b13d0c01801fdf
#
_entry.id   46a7be4db70ac95ed0b13d0c01801fdf
#
_cell.length_a   1.000
_cell.length_b   1.000
_cell.length_c   1.000
_cell.angle_alpha   90.00
_cell.angle_beta   90.00
_cell.angle_gamma   90.00
#
_symmetry.space_group_name_H-M   'P 1'
#
loop_
_entity.id
_entity.type
_entity.pdbx_description
1 polymer ?
#
loop_
_entity_poly.entity_id
_entity_poly.type
_entity_poly.pdbx_seq_one_letter_code
_entity_poly.pdbx_strand_id
1 'polypeptide(L)'
;MKNSVLKFFFVLVFFYFFKINFLSAEIVNSIKIEGNQRISDETIKIFSNVSLNENLTKEDLNTILKNLYETNFFEDIRITIDSNTLLITVVENPIIQNVYYTGIKANRLLEKIKENSLIKARNSFDEVFLKKERLRLQILLKDL
;
A
#
# COMPACT_ATOMS: atom_id res chain seq x y z
N MET A 1 10.31 -48.59 36.29
CA MET A 1 9.83 -48.52 34.89
C MET A 1 8.81 -47.42 34.63
N LYS A 2 7.81 -47.20 35.53
CA LYS A 2 6.73 -46.18 35.29
C LYS A 2 7.23 -44.74 35.15
N ASN A 3 8.28 -44.34 35.87
CA ASN A 3 8.84 -42.96 35.81
C ASN A 3 9.69 -42.69 34.57
N SER A 4 10.22 -43.71 33.93
CA SER A 4 11.04 -43.57 32.70
C SER A 4 10.13 -43.31 31.47
N VAL A 5 9.00 -43.98 31.40
CA VAL A 5 8.01 -43.77 30.32
C VAL A 5 7.39 -42.38 30.38
N LEU A 6 7.11 -41.89 31.60
CA LEU A 6 6.58 -40.54 31.82
C LEU A 6 7.60 -39.45 31.41
N LYS A 7 8.86 -39.64 31.73
CA LYS A 7 9.94 -38.72 31.29
C LYS A 7 10.10 -38.70 29.76
N PHE A 8 10.06 -39.87 29.15
CA PHE A 8 10.15 -39.99 27.69
C PHE A 8 8.95 -39.31 26.99
N PHE A 9 7.76 -39.45 27.54
CA PHE A 9 6.55 -38.76 27.02
C PHE A 9 6.68 -37.24 27.14
N PHE A 10 7.19 -36.70 28.24
CA PHE A 10 7.42 -35.27 28.42
C PHE A 10 8.49 -34.71 27.45
N VAL A 11 9.54 -35.46 27.15
CA VAL A 11 10.54 -35.07 26.14
C VAL A 11 9.95 -35.06 24.76
N LEU A 12 9.08 -36.02 24.41
CA LEU A 12 8.43 -36.09 23.10
C LEU A 12 7.43 -34.93 22.90
N VAL A 13 6.69 -34.58 23.94
CA VAL A 13 5.77 -33.42 23.94
C VAL A 13 6.56 -32.13 23.84
N PHE A 14 7.67 -32.00 24.55
CA PHE A 14 8.54 -30.82 24.45
C PHE A 14 9.10 -30.63 23.03
N PHE A 15 9.53 -31.70 22.34
CA PHE A 15 9.98 -31.65 20.95
C PHE A 15 8.85 -31.30 19.96
N TYR A 16 7.61 -31.67 20.27
CA TYR A 16 6.45 -31.34 19.43
C TYR A 16 6.09 -29.85 19.49
N PHE A 17 6.32 -29.19 20.61
CA PHE A 17 6.12 -27.74 20.78
C PHE A 17 7.25 -26.90 20.16
N PHE A 18 8.42 -27.48 19.88
CA PHE A 18 9.52 -26.80 19.22
C PHE A 18 9.39 -26.82 17.68
N LYS A 19 8.20 -26.46 17.17
CA LYS A 19 8.08 -26.05 15.77
C LYS A 19 8.65 -24.63 15.66
N ILE A 20 9.97 -24.55 15.41
CA ILE A 20 10.63 -23.29 15.06
C ILE A 20 10.04 -22.90 13.69
N ASN A 21 9.17 -21.89 13.69
CA ASN A 21 8.84 -21.22 12.45
C ASN A 21 10.12 -20.52 11.99
N PHE A 22 10.81 -21.09 11.02
CA PHE A 22 11.85 -20.38 10.32
C PHE A 22 11.19 -19.20 9.62
N LEU A 23 11.39 -18.01 10.15
CA LEU A 23 11.08 -16.76 9.47
C LEU A 23 12.06 -16.71 8.28
N SER A 24 11.58 -17.07 7.10
CA SER A 24 12.38 -17.02 5.89
C SER A 24 12.50 -15.57 5.49
N ALA A 25 13.65 -14.97 5.70
CA ALA A 25 14.02 -13.69 5.15
C ALA A 25 14.81 -13.93 3.87
N GLU A 26 14.50 -13.24 2.79
CA GLU A 26 15.17 -13.36 1.51
C GLU A 26 16.04 -12.14 1.25
N ILE A 27 17.32 -12.36 0.89
CA ILE A 27 18.23 -11.27 0.52
C ILE A 27 17.86 -10.75 -0.86
N VAL A 28 17.61 -9.45 -0.95
CA VAL A 28 17.28 -8.77 -2.22
C VAL A 28 18.50 -8.08 -2.78
N ASN A 29 19.01 -8.55 -3.91
CA ASN A 29 20.18 -7.99 -4.58
C ASN A 29 19.82 -7.04 -5.73
N SER A 30 18.59 -7.11 -6.22
CA SER A 30 18.08 -6.26 -7.29
C SER A 30 16.61 -5.95 -7.11
N ILE A 31 16.18 -4.79 -7.63
CA ILE A 31 14.78 -4.36 -7.64
C ILE A 31 14.38 -4.12 -9.09
N LYS A 32 13.36 -4.83 -9.53
CA LYS A 32 12.74 -4.68 -10.85
C LYS A 32 11.34 -4.10 -10.68
N ILE A 33 10.99 -3.12 -11.52
CA ILE A 33 9.70 -2.46 -11.51
C ILE A 33 9.06 -2.65 -12.87
N GLU A 34 7.77 -2.99 -12.89
CA GLU A 34 7.00 -3.23 -14.11
C GLU A 34 5.62 -2.59 -14.01
N GLY A 35 5.09 -2.17 -15.18
CA GLY A 35 3.72 -1.64 -15.30
C GLY A 35 3.61 -0.13 -15.08
N ASN A 36 4.66 0.52 -14.60
CA ASN A 36 4.70 1.98 -14.49
C ASN A 36 4.83 2.64 -15.87
N GLN A 37 4.19 3.77 -16.03
CA GLN A 37 4.21 4.55 -17.28
C GLN A 37 4.60 6.00 -17.02
N ARG A 38 4.04 6.58 -15.99
CA ARG A 38 4.14 7.99 -15.58
C ARG A 38 5.12 8.19 -14.42
N ILE A 39 5.06 7.25 -13.49
CA ILE A 39 5.88 7.28 -12.27
C ILE A 39 7.20 6.57 -12.57
N SER A 40 8.33 7.24 -12.35
CA SER A 40 9.64 6.64 -12.62
C SER A 40 9.99 5.53 -11.63
N ASP A 41 10.84 4.60 -12.06
CA ASP A 41 11.36 3.52 -11.22
C ASP A 41 12.01 4.08 -9.94
N GLU A 42 12.77 5.17 -10.06
CA GLU A 42 13.44 5.82 -8.94
C GLU A 42 12.43 6.32 -7.91
N THR A 43 11.32 6.91 -8.37
CA THR A 43 10.24 7.38 -7.50
C THR A 43 9.61 6.21 -6.74
N ILE A 44 9.34 5.09 -7.44
CA ILE A 44 8.77 3.89 -6.81
C ILE A 44 9.73 3.29 -5.79
N LYS A 45 11.03 3.22 -6.10
CA LYS A 45 12.07 2.77 -5.16
C LYS A 45 12.14 3.64 -3.91
N ILE A 46 12.07 4.98 -4.06
CA ILE A 46 12.07 5.92 -2.93
C ILE A 46 10.87 5.66 -2.01
N PHE A 47 9.67 5.54 -2.55
CA PHE A 47 8.46 5.31 -1.76
C PHE A 47 8.42 3.89 -1.16
N SER A 48 8.98 2.89 -1.84
CA SER A 48 9.09 1.54 -1.29
C SER A 48 10.02 1.48 -0.07
N ASN A 49 10.95 2.43 0.05
CA ASN A 49 11.94 2.50 1.12
C ASN A 49 12.74 1.21 1.30
N VAL A 50 13.13 0.58 0.19
CA VAL A 50 13.90 -0.68 0.16
C VAL A 50 15.33 -0.38 -0.26
N SER A 51 16.27 -0.96 0.47
CA SER A 51 17.70 -0.94 0.13
C SER A 51 18.14 -2.27 -0.46
N LEU A 52 19.16 -2.23 -1.30
CA LEU A 52 19.78 -3.45 -1.83
C LEU A 52 20.57 -4.16 -0.72
N ASN A 53 20.66 -5.50 -0.83
CA ASN A 53 21.34 -6.39 0.11
C ASN A 53 20.66 -6.45 1.50
N GLU A 54 19.40 -6.10 1.60
CA GLU A 54 18.60 -6.29 2.80
C GLU A 54 17.93 -7.67 2.81
N ASN A 55 17.77 -8.22 4.01
CA ASN A 55 16.94 -9.39 4.25
C ASN A 55 15.50 -8.94 4.44
N LEU A 56 14.63 -9.21 3.47
CA LEU A 56 13.23 -8.84 3.55
C LEU A 56 12.40 -9.98 4.14
N THR A 57 11.63 -9.66 5.15
CA THR A 57 10.61 -10.51 5.75
C THR A 57 9.25 -10.26 5.09
N LYS A 58 8.25 -11.09 5.41
CA LYS A 58 6.86 -10.83 4.97
C LYS A 58 6.31 -9.51 5.50
N GLU A 59 6.69 -9.14 6.70
CA GLU A 59 6.31 -7.87 7.34
C GLU A 59 6.89 -6.68 6.60
N ASP A 60 8.13 -6.80 6.10
CA ASP A 60 8.76 -5.76 5.28
C ASP A 60 8.04 -5.61 3.94
N LEU A 61 7.68 -6.73 3.27
CA LEU A 61 6.89 -6.69 2.03
C LEU A 61 5.53 -6.01 2.24
N ASN A 62 4.85 -6.28 3.36
CA ASN A 62 3.60 -5.60 3.71
C ASN A 62 3.80 -4.11 3.95
N THR A 63 4.93 -3.72 4.56
CA THR A 63 5.28 -2.31 4.78
C THR A 63 5.54 -1.59 3.47
N ILE A 64 6.28 -2.20 2.55
CA ILE A 64 6.51 -1.69 1.20
C ILE A 64 5.16 -1.49 0.48
N LEU A 65 4.31 -2.51 0.51
CA LEU A 65 2.99 -2.47 -0.11
C LEU A 65 2.16 -1.30 0.43
N LYS A 66 2.13 -1.14 1.76
CA LYS A 66 1.43 -0.04 2.42
C LYS A 66 1.98 1.32 2.01
N ASN A 67 3.30 1.51 2.04
CA ASN A 67 3.95 2.76 1.67
C ASN A 67 3.59 3.17 0.23
N LEU A 68 3.59 2.21 -0.69
CA LEU A 68 3.24 2.47 -2.08
C LEU A 68 1.75 2.81 -2.26
N TYR A 69 0.83 2.11 -1.57
CA TYR A 69 -0.59 2.45 -1.61
C TYR A 69 -0.90 3.82 -0.99
N GLU A 70 -0.18 4.22 0.05
CA GLU A 70 -0.35 5.53 0.70
C GLU A 70 -0.01 6.70 -0.24
N THR A 71 0.78 6.49 -1.30
CA THR A 71 1.05 7.51 -2.32
C THR A 71 -0.16 7.89 -3.16
N ASN A 72 -1.15 7.01 -3.23
CA ASN A 72 -2.32 7.14 -4.10
C ASN A 72 -2.02 7.15 -5.60
N PHE A 73 -0.82 6.73 -5.99
CA PHE A 73 -0.42 6.69 -7.41
C PHE A 73 -0.91 5.42 -8.11
N PHE A 74 -1.24 4.38 -7.36
CA PHE A 74 -1.46 3.03 -7.89
C PHE A 74 -2.85 2.50 -7.54
N GLU A 75 -3.49 1.89 -8.54
CA GLU A 75 -4.74 1.13 -8.42
C GLU A 75 -4.47 -0.29 -7.90
N ASP A 76 -3.42 -0.92 -8.42
CA ASP A 76 -2.99 -2.25 -8.00
C ASP A 76 -1.47 -2.32 -7.84
N ILE A 77 -1.03 -3.07 -6.84
CA ILE A 77 0.39 -3.29 -6.55
C ILE A 77 0.58 -4.76 -6.19
N ARG A 78 1.52 -5.39 -6.87
CA ARG A 78 1.95 -6.76 -6.56
C ARG A 78 3.44 -6.78 -6.28
N ILE A 79 3.82 -7.45 -5.19
CA ILE A 79 5.22 -7.58 -4.79
C ILE A 79 5.55 -9.05 -4.66
N THR A 80 6.62 -9.48 -5.33
CA THR A 80 7.15 -10.85 -5.22
C THR A 80 8.68 -10.80 -5.14
N ILE A 81 9.27 -11.79 -4.49
CA ILE A 81 10.71 -12.01 -4.55
C ILE A 81 10.95 -13.30 -5.34
N ASP A 82 11.77 -13.22 -6.36
CA ASP A 82 12.23 -14.36 -7.14
C ASP A 82 13.73 -14.25 -7.40
N SER A 83 14.47 -15.30 -7.06
CA SER A 83 15.91 -15.38 -7.31
C SER A 83 16.68 -14.15 -6.83
N ASN A 84 16.40 -13.68 -5.58
CA ASN A 84 17.00 -12.49 -4.98
C ASN A 84 16.63 -11.16 -5.66
N THR A 85 15.64 -11.15 -6.53
CA THR A 85 15.10 -9.96 -7.18
C THR A 85 13.73 -9.62 -6.59
N LEU A 86 13.60 -8.43 -6.05
CA LEU A 86 12.30 -7.86 -5.67
C LEU A 86 11.61 -7.34 -6.92
N LEU A 87 10.55 -8.00 -7.35
CA LEU A 87 9.69 -7.56 -8.44
C LEU A 87 8.49 -6.79 -7.87
N ILE A 88 8.38 -5.53 -8.25
CA ILE A 88 7.24 -4.65 -7.94
C ILE A 88 6.47 -4.41 -9.24
N THR A 89 5.30 -5.00 -9.36
CA THR A 89 4.40 -4.77 -10.50
C THR A 89 3.31 -3.81 -10.08
N VAL A 90 3.09 -2.75 -10.84
CA VAL A 90 2.12 -1.70 -10.53
C VAL A 90 1.13 -1.46 -11.66
N VAL A 91 -0.07 -1.03 -11.29
CA VAL A 91 -1.05 -0.42 -12.19
C VAL A 91 -1.30 0.99 -11.69
N GLU A 92 -1.00 1.99 -12.52
CA GLU A 92 -1.14 3.38 -12.12
C GLU A 92 -2.61 3.83 -12.13
N ASN A 93 -2.99 4.60 -11.12
CA ASN A 93 -4.27 5.31 -11.09
C ASN A 93 -4.36 6.31 -12.27
N PRO A 94 -5.53 6.46 -12.91
CA PRO A 94 -5.74 7.50 -13.90
C PRO A 94 -5.54 8.90 -13.29
N ILE A 95 -5.23 9.88 -14.11
CA ILE A 95 -5.10 11.28 -13.69
C ILE A 95 -6.40 12.04 -13.94
N ILE A 96 -6.82 12.84 -12.98
CA ILE A 96 -7.88 13.82 -13.14
C ILE A 96 -7.36 14.95 -14.04
N GLN A 97 -7.85 15.04 -15.26
CA GLN A 97 -7.45 16.12 -16.17
C GLN A 97 -8.03 17.46 -15.74
N ASN A 98 -9.34 17.50 -15.50
CA ASN A 98 -10.06 18.72 -15.14
C ASN A 98 -11.17 18.42 -14.14
N VAL A 99 -11.51 19.42 -13.32
CA VAL A 99 -12.68 19.41 -12.43
C VAL A 99 -13.55 20.59 -12.77
N TYR A 100 -14.80 20.34 -13.12
CA TYR A 100 -15.78 21.38 -13.49
C TYR A 100 -16.86 21.47 -12.42
N TYR A 101 -17.16 22.69 -12.01
CA TYR A 101 -18.23 22.99 -11.04
C TYR A 101 -19.35 23.70 -11.77
N THR A 102 -20.51 23.08 -11.88
CA THR A 102 -21.66 23.61 -12.59
C THR A 102 -22.85 23.82 -11.64
N GLY A 103 -23.75 24.76 -11.99
CA GLY A 103 -24.99 25.01 -11.24
C GLY A 103 -24.82 25.86 -9.98
N ILE A 104 -23.62 26.28 -9.62
CA ILE A 104 -23.34 27.08 -8.43
C ILE A 104 -23.31 28.57 -8.82
N LYS A 105 -24.30 29.34 -8.38
CA LYS A 105 -24.41 30.78 -8.71
C LYS A 105 -23.62 31.67 -7.73
N ALA A 106 -23.45 31.21 -6.49
CA ALA A 106 -22.79 31.99 -5.43
C ALA A 106 -21.26 31.78 -5.48
N ASN A 107 -20.51 32.82 -5.88
CA ASN A 107 -19.05 32.76 -5.97
C ASN A 107 -18.39 32.36 -4.65
N ARG A 108 -18.86 32.88 -3.51
CA ARG A 108 -18.33 32.56 -2.18
C ARG A 108 -18.45 31.07 -1.86
N LEU A 109 -19.57 30.44 -2.26
CA LEU A 109 -19.77 29.00 -2.09
C LEU A 109 -18.84 28.20 -3.00
N LEU A 110 -18.71 28.64 -4.24
CA LEU A 110 -17.81 28.01 -5.21
C LEU A 110 -16.36 28.01 -4.71
N GLU A 111 -15.87 29.12 -4.21
CA GLU A 111 -14.51 29.20 -3.66
C GLU A 111 -14.35 28.29 -2.42
N LYS A 112 -15.30 28.29 -1.50
CA LYS A 112 -15.30 27.40 -0.33
C LYS A 112 -15.25 25.90 -0.72
N ILE A 113 -15.95 25.53 -1.80
CA ILE A 113 -15.92 24.16 -2.35
C ILE A 113 -14.54 23.86 -2.91
N LYS A 114 -13.97 24.74 -3.73
CA LYS A 114 -12.68 24.52 -4.40
C LYS A 114 -11.51 24.45 -3.43
N GLU A 115 -11.46 25.34 -2.44
CA GLU A 115 -10.37 25.41 -1.46
C GLU A 115 -10.17 24.08 -0.73
N ASN A 116 -11.26 23.47 -0.29
CA ASN A 116 -11.27 22.26 0.51
C ASN A 116 -11.52 20.98 -0.29
N SER A 117 -11.55 21.05 -1.63
CA SER A 117 -11.80 19.88 -2.46
C SER A 117 -10.68 18.85 -2.36
N LEU A 118 -11.06 17.59 -2.16
CA LEU A 118 -10.16 16.44 -2.24
C LEU A 118 -9.84 16.07 -3.69
N ILE A 119 -10.71 16.48 -4.62
CA ILE A 119 -10.59 16.18 -6.04
C ILE A 119 -9.97 17.39 -6.74
N LYS A 120 -8.75 17.26 -7.23
CA LYS A 120 -8.01 18.33 -7.91
C LYS A 120 -7.48 17.86 -9.26
N ALA A 121 -7.44 18.75 -10.23
CA ALA A 121 -6.79 18.46 -11.51
C ALA A 121 -5.32 18.10 -11.31
N ARG A 122 -4.82 17.17 -12.10
CA ARG A 122 -3.48 16.58 -12.07
C ARG A 122 -3.19 15.62 -10.91
N ASN A 123 -4.12 15.44 -9.98
CA ASN A 123 -4.01 14.38 -8.98
C ASN A 123 -4.45 13.03 -9.56
N SER A 124 -3.98 11.95 -8.95
CA SER A 124 -4.49 10.62 -9.26
C SER A 124 -5.96 10.50 -8.91
N PHE A 125 -6.73 9.80 -9.75
CA PHE A 125 -8.12 9.51 -9.50
C PHE A 125 -8.24 8.30 -8.57
N ASP A 126 -8.98 8.46 -7.49
CA ASP A 126 -9.29 7.39 -6.54
C ASP A 126 -10.79 7.44 -6.21
N GLU A 127 -11.46 6.31 -6.36
CA GLU A 127 -12.88 6.20 -6.03
C GLU A 127 -13.20 6.47 -4.57
N VAL A 128 -12.28 6.15 -3.66
CA VAL A 128 -12.45 6.40 -2.22
C VAL A 128 -12.47 7.91 -1.97
N PHE A 129 -11.55 8.66 -2.59
CA PHE A 129 -11.58 10.12 -2.51
C PHE A 129 -12.81 10.73 -3.14
N LEU A 130 -13.27 10.19 -4.28
CA LEU A 130 -14.51 10.64 -4.88
C LEU A 130 -15.73 10.43 -3.96
N LYS A 131 -15.83 9.28 -3.30
CA LYS A 131 -16.89 9.00 -2.32
C LYS A 131 -16.82 9.94 -1.11
N LYS A 132 -15.62 10.18 -0.58
CA LYS A 132 -15.40 11.13 0.53
C LYS A 132 -15.78 12.55 0.12
N GLU A 133 -15.38 12.99 -1.07
CA GLU A 133 -15.73 14.31 -1.57
C GLU A 133 -17.23 14.49 -1.72
N ARG A 134 -17.93 13.49 -2.27
CA ARG A 134 -19.39 13.52 -2.37
C ARG A 134 -20.06 13.69 -0.99
N LEU A 135 -19.64 12.95 0.02
CA LEU A 135 -20.16 13.08 1.37
C LEU A 135 -19.87 14.45 1.97
N ARG A 136 -18.65 14.96 1.79
CA ARG A 136 -18.25 16.30 2.22
C ARG A 136 -19.14 17.38 1.62
N LEU A 137 -19.36 17.30 0.31
CA LEU A 137 -20.24 18.25 -0.40
C LEU A 137 -21.69 18.16 0.06
N GLN A 138 -22.21 16.94 0.31
CA GLN A 138 -23.56 16.76 0.83
C GLN A 138 -23.73 17.41 2.21
N ILE A 139 -22.74 17.30 3.10
CA ILE A 139 -22.76 17.95 4.41
C ILE A 139 -22.69 19.47 4.24
N LEU A 140 -21.73 19.97 3.46
CA LEU A 140 -21.56 21.40 3.21
C LEU A 140 -22.82 22.08 2.66
N LEU A 141 -23.56 21.38 1.78
CA LEU A 141 -24.79 21.91 1.16
C LEU A 141 -26.02 21.80 2.07
N LYS A 142 -26.00 20.97 3.11
CA LYS A 142 -27.09 20.93 4.11
C LYS A 142 -27.04 22.08 5.11
N ASP A 143 -25.84 22.62 5.32
CA ASP A 143 -25.59 23.70 6.30
C ASP A 143 -25.77 25.11 5.68
N LEU A 144 -26.34 25.21 4.46
CA LEU A 144 -26.64 26.44 3.73
C LEU A 144 -28.13 26.79 3.76
#